data_4001c4987c1ac4ff72190ef75da73c84
#
_entry.id   4001c4987c1ac4ff72190ef75da73c84
#
_cell.length_a   1.000
_cell.length_b   1.000
_cell.length_c   1.000
_cell.angle_alpha   90.00
_cell.angle_beta   90.00
_cell.angle_gamma   90.00
#
_symmetry.space_group_name_H-M   'P 1'
#
loop_
_entity.id
_entity.type
_entity.pdbx_description
1 polymer ?
#
loop_
_entity_poly.entity_id
_entity_poly.type
_entity_poly.pdbx_seq_one_letter_code
_entity_poly.pdbx_strand_id
1 'polypeptide(L)'
;MLEAGIPILDAVEDLASQTPNRFFSNVLSSICNEIREGSHFSQALSKYPKVFGPLYVSLVVAGEESGNLVEVLKDLSSELEDQLSMLRKVRQAVSYPMVILVFFIAVVSFVFLYLIPKFQGIFESFGVELPFFTRVILNISRFSLKFSPFLLLAVIILAIFLTWYKNTSDGRRRIDSIKLKLPVFGDIFLKVGLARFSRSLSTLLQGGV
;
A
#
# COMPACT_ATOMS: atom_id res chain seq x y z
N MET A 1 -9.71 2.33 27.21
CA MET A 1 -11.18 2.33 27.48
C MET A 1 -11.61 1.00 28.10
N LEU A 2 -11.57 -0.11 27.42
CA LEU A 2 -11.99 -1.43 27.96
C LEU A 2 -11.18 -1.87 29.19
N GLU A 3 -9.86 -1.62 29.23
CA GLU A 3 -9.03 -1.86 30.45
C GLU A 3 -9.47 -1.02 31.63
N ALA A 4 -10.12 0.13 31.41
CA ALA A 4 -10.67 0.99 32.43
C ALA A 4 -12.12 0.59 32.84
N GLY A 5 -12.63 -0.54 32.34
CA GLY A 5 -13.96 -1.05 32.63
C GLY A 5 -15.12 -0.37 31.91
N ILE A 6 -14.82 0.42 30.87
CA ILE A 6 -15.87 1.03 30.04
C ILE A 6 -16.52 -0.07 29.20
N PRO A 7 -17.87 -0.14 29.14
CA PRO A 7 -18.57 -1.09 28.29
C PRO A 7 -18.14 -0.98 26.80
N ILE A 8 -18.13 -2.11 26.08
CA ILE A 8 -17.72 -2.15 24.68
C ILE A 8 -18.59 -1.22 23.79
N LEU A 9 -19.87 -1.11 24.09
CA LEU A 9 -20.79 -0.26 23.36
C LEU A 9 -20.37 1.22 23.46
N ASP A 10 -20.13 1.68 24.70
CA ASP A 10 -19.76 3.09 24.98
C ASP A 10 -18.38 3.40 24.33
N ALA A 11 -17.45 2.45 24.42
CA ALA A 11 -16.13 2.60 23.81
C ALA A 11 -16.20 2.72 22.28
N VAL A 12 -17.04 1.93 21.61
CA VAL A 12 -17.22 2.00 20.15
C VAL A 12 -17.99 3.25 19.74
N GLU A 13 -18.95 3.71 20.55
CA GLU A 13 -19.70 4.96 20.33
C GLU A 13 -18.78 6.18 20.40
N ASP A 14 -17.93 6.25 21.40
CA ASP A 14 -16.92 7.29 21.54
C ASP A 14 -15.96 7.31 20.34
N LEU A 15 -15.47 6.14 19.90
CA LEU A 15 -14.64 6.02 18.71
C LEU A 15 -15.36 6.47 17.44
N ALA A 16 -16.65 6.16 17.29
CA ALA A 16 -17.46 6.59 16.15
C ALA A 16 -17.56 8.12 16.09
N SER A 17 -17.74 8.78 17.24
CA SER A 17 -17.84 10.23 17.34
C SER A 17 -16.52 10.95 17.08
N GLN A 18 -15.39 10.36 17.49
CA GLN A 18 -14.06 10.95 17.36
C GLN A 18 -13.37 10.65 16.02
N THR A 19 -13.93 9.73 15.23
CA THR A 19 -13.33 9.29 13.97
C THR A 19 -13.56 10.32 12.85
N PRO A 20 -12.51 10.96 12.27
CA PRO A 20 -12.67 11.96 11.23
C PRO A 20 -13.09 11.37 9.87
N ASN A 21 -12.84 10.08 9.64
CA ASN A 21 -13.24 9.39 8.42
C ASN A 21 -14.73 9.03 8.48
N ARG A 22 -15.55 9.72 7.70
CA ARG A 22 -17.01 9.52 7.66
C ARG A 22 -17.43 8.09 7.35
N PHE A 23 -16.73 7.42 6.43
CA PHE A 23 -17.04 6.02 6.10
C PHE A 23 -16.82 5.12 7.33
N PHE A 24 -15.68 5.26 8.00
CA PHE A 24 -15.35 4.45 9.16
C PHE A 24 -16.23 4.79 10.37
N SER A 25 -16.54 6.08 10.59
CA SER A 25 -17.51 6.52 11.60
C SER A 25 -18.89 5.88 11.40
N ASN A 26 -19.40 5.85 10.16
CA ASN A 26 -20.67 5.19 9.84
C ASN A 26 -20.64 3.68 10.12
N VAL A 27 -19.52 3.01 9.80
CA VAL A 27 -19.34 1.58 10.10
C VAL A 27 -19.38 1.35 11.61
N LEU A 28 -18.67 2.15 12.40
CA LEU A 28 -18.67 2.04 13.86
C LEU A 28 -20.06 2.31 14.43
N SER A 29 -20.78 3.33 13.96
CA SER A 29 -22.16 3.63 14.37
C SER A 29 -23.12 2.46 14.06
N SER A 30 -22.94 1.81 12.92
CA SER A 30 -23.73 0.62 12.57
C SER A 30 -23.42 -0.56 13.49
N ILE A 31 -22.16 -0.75 13.87
CA ILE A 31 -21.73 -1.76 14.85
C ILE A 31 -22.35 -1.47 16.22
N CYS A 32 -22.39 -0.21 16.66
CA CYS A 32 -23.07 0.19 17.90
C CYS A 32 -24.56 -0.20 17.90
N ASN A 33 -25.26 0.03 16.79
CA ASN A 33 -26.67 -0.35 16.69
C ASN A 33 -26.88 -1.86 16.79
N GLU A 34 -26.04 -2.65 16.13
CA GLU A 34 -26.08 -4.12 16.20
C GLU A 34 -25.85 -4.63 17.65
N ILE A 35 -24.89 -4.03 18.36
CA ILE A 35 -24.64 -4.39 19.77
C ILE A 35 -25.83 -4.00 20.65
N ARG A 36 -26.45 -2.85 20.40
CA ARG A 36 -27.68 -2.42 21.11
C ARG A 36 -28.87 -3.37 20.89
N GLU A 37 -28.95 -3.95 19.69
CA GLU A 37 -29.94 -4.95 19.32
C GLU A 37 -29.65 -6.34 19.90
N GLY A 38 -28.53 -6.50 20.63
CA GLY A 38 -28.14 -7.74 21.31
C GLY A 38 -27.23 -8.64 20.50
N SER A 39 -26.72 -8.20 19.36
CA SER A 39 -25.71 -8.96 18.62
C SER A 39 -24.37 -8.98 19.35
N HIS A 40 -23.63 -10.09 19.23
CA HIS A 40 -22.25 -10.15 19.67
C HIS A 40 -21.36 -9.16 18.89
N PHE A 41 -20.36 -8.61 19.54
CA PHE A 41 -19.43 -7.66 18.89
C PHE A 41 -18.74 -8.28 17.68
N SER A 42 -18.29 -9.51 17.78
CA SER A 42 -17.71 -10.27 16.66
C SER A 42 -18.66 -10.43 15.48
N GLN A 43 -19.95 -10.68 15.74
CA GLN A 43 -20.97 -10.78 14.69
C GLN A 43 -21.18 -9.43 13.98
N ALA A 44 -21.24 -8.33 14.74
CA ALA A 44 -21.34 -7.00 14.18
C ALA A 44 -20.14 -6.65 13.29
N LEU A 45 -18.90 -7.00 13.71
CA LEU A 45 -17.69 -6.83 12.90
C LEU A 45 -17.71 -7.64 11.61
N SER A 46 -18.22 -8.87 11.65
CA SER A 46 -18.24 -9.80 10.50
C SER A 46 -19.04 -9.28 9.31
N LYS A 47 -19.98 -8.37 9.52
CA LYS A 47 -20.75 -7.71 8.45
C LYS A 47 -19.92 -6.76 7.59
N TYR A 48 -18.72 -6.39 8.05
CA TYR A 48 -17.82 -5.45 7.37
C TYR A 48 -16.47 -6.08 6.97
N PRO A 49 -16.44 -7.12 6.13
CA PRO A 49 -15.22 -7.88 5.81
C PRO A 49 -14.17 -7.07 5.04
N LYS A 50 -14.56 -5.94 4.46
CA LYS A 50 -13.63 -4.99 3.81
C LYS A 50 -12.85 -4.14 4.81
N VAL A 51 -13.35 -4.00 6.02
CA VAL A 51 -12.75 -3.22 7.12
C VAL A 51 -12.06 -4.15 8.10
N PHE A 52 -12.78 -5.18 8.55
CA PHE A 52 -12.31 -6.17 9.50
C PHE A 52 -12.06 -7.48 8.77
N GLY A 53 -10.80 -7.84 8.60
CA GLY A 53 -10.44 -9.09 7.92
C GLY A 53 -10.89 -10.34 8.69
N PRO A 54 -11.03 -11.49 8.03
CA PRO A 54 -11.54 -12.71 8.66
C PRO A 54 -10.72 -13.16 9.88
N LEU A 55 -9.39 -13.01 9.83
CA LEU A 55 -8.52 -13.31 10.96
C LEU A 55 -8.84 -12.43 12.17
N TYR A 56 -9.06 -11.12 11.93
CA TYR A 56 -9.42 -10.18 12.98
C TYR A 56 -10.73 -10.59 13.68
N VAL A 57 -11.75 -10.89 12.88
CA VAL A 57 -13.06 -11.33 13.41
C VAL A 57 -12.93 -12.65 14.19
N SER A 58 -12.16 -13.63 13.68
CA SER A 58 -11.95 -14.90 14.38
C SER A 58 -11.29 -14.75 15.73
N LEU A 59 -10.32 -13.86 15.87
CA LEU A 59 -9.67 -13.56 17.14
C LEU A 59 -10.62 -12.87 18.13
N VAL A 60 -11.47 -11.96 17.63
CA VAL A 60 -12.49 -11.32 18.45
C VAL A 60 -13.53 -12.34 18.92
N VAL A 61 -13.97 -13.29 18.07
CA VAL A 61 -14.84 -14.40 18.46
C VAL A 61 -14.21 -15.18 19.62
N ALA A 62 -12.96 -15.61 19.47
CA ALA A 62 -12.25 -16.35 20.50
C ALA A 62 -12.14 -15.55 21.82
N GLY A 63 -11.89 -14.23 21.73
CA GLY A 63 -11.83 -13.35 22.88
C GLY A 63 -13.18 -13.15 23.58
N GLU A 64 -14.28 -13.09 22.83
CA GLU A 64 -15.64 -13.02 23.39
C GLU A 64 -16.00 -14.34 24.09
N GLU A 65 -15.77 -15.48 23.46
CA GLU A 65 -16.09 -16.81 24.01
C GLU A 65 -15.26 -17.14 25.27
N SER A 66 -13.98 -16.72 25.29
CA SER A 66 -13.11 -16.93 26.45
C SER A 66 -13.26 -15.87 27.54
N GLY A 67 -14.01 -14.79 27.30
CA GLY A 67 -14.12 -13.65 28.23
C GLY A 67 -12.87 -12.76 28.27
N ASN A 68 -11.91 -12.95 27.35
CA ASN A 68 -10.62 -12.27 27.34
C ASN A 68 -10.50 -11.25 26.19
N LEU A 69 -11.61 -10.59 25.87
CA LEU A 69 -11.73 -9.66 24.76
C LEU A 69 -10.71 -8.49 24.84
N VAL A 70 -10.45 -8.01 26.07
CA VAL A 70 -9.53 -6.88 26.31
C VAL A 70 -8.11 -7.23 25.87
N GLU A 71 -7.62 -8.41 26.23
CA GLU A 71 -6.28 -8.88 25.87
C GLU A 71 -6.16 -9.10 24.35
N VAL A 72 -7.15 -9.75 23.75
CA VAL A 72 -7.20 -9.98 22.31
C VAL A 72 -7.19 -8.65 21.54
N LEU A 73 -7.97 -7.66 21.96
CA LEU A 73 -7.98 -6.35 21.30
C LEU A 73 -6.66 -5.59 21.48
N LYS A 74 -5.99 -5.76 22.62
CA LYS A 74 -4.66 -5.21 22.88
C LYS A 74 -3.61 -5.83 21.96
N ASP A 75 -3.62 -7.14 21.81
CA ASP A 75 -2.72 -7.87 20.91
C ASP A 75 -2.93 -7.45 19.44
N LEU A 76 -4.20 -7.34 19.03
CA LEU A 76 -4.56 -6.84 17.70
C LEU A 76 -4.10 -5.39 17.47
N SER A 77 -4.22 -4.53 18.49
CA SER A 77 -3.73 -3.15 18.42
C SER A 77 -2.21 -3.12 18.22
N SER A 78 -1.46 -3.90 19.01
CA SER A 78 -0.01 -4.02 18.89
C SER A 78 0.42 -4.53 17.49
N GLU A 79 -0.27 -5.54 16.97
CA GLU A 79 -0.01 -6.07 15.63
C GLU A 79 -0.26 -5.02 14.54
N LEU A 80 -1.33 -4.24 14.65
CA LEU A 80 -1.62 -3.15 13.72
C LEU A 80 -0.58 -2.02 13.79
N GLU A 81 -0.11 -1.68 15.00
CA GLU A 81 0.97 -0.70 15.19
C GLU A 81 2.28 -1.16 14.57
N ASP A 82 2.64 -2.42 14.74
CA ASP A 82 3.83 -3.04 14.12
C ASP A 82 3.73 -2.99 12.59
N GLN A 83 2.56 -3.34 12.03
CA GLN A 83 2.33 -3.26 10.59
C GLN A 83 2.45 -1.82 10.07
N LEU A 84 1.88 -0.85 10.76
CA LEU A 84 1.99 0.57 10.41
C LEU A 84 3.43 1.08 10.51
N SER A 85 4.17 0.68 11.55
CA SER A 85 5.57 1.03 11.72
C SER A 85 6.42 0.51 10.56
N MET A 86 6.19 -0.74 10.16
CA MET A 86 6.86 -1.35 9.01
C MET A 86 6.55 -0.62 7.70
N LEU A 87 5.28 -0.30 7.46
CA LEU A 87 4.87 0.47 6.28
C LEU A 87 5.53 1.86 6.23
N ARG A 88 5.63 2.55 7.39
CA ARG A 88 6.33 3.84 7.51
C ARG A 88 7.82 3.69 7.18
N LYS A 89 8.51 2.68 7.71
CA LYS A 89 9.92 2.40 7.42
C LYS A 89 10.14 2.14 5.92
N VAL A 90 9.30 1.32 5.30
CA VAL A 90 9.37 1.06 3.86
C VAL A 90 9.16 2.35 3.06
N ARG A 91 8.14 3.15 3.40
CA ARG A 91 7.87 4.42 2.73
C ARG A 91 9.05 5.38 2.85
N GLN A 92 9.64 5.51 4.04
CA GLN A 92 10.82 6.35 4.25
C GLN A 92 12.01 5.87 3.42
N ALA A 93 12.28 4.56 3.40
CA ALA A 93 13.38 3.99 2.62
C ALA A 93 13.23 4.22 1.11
N VAL A 94 11.99 4.22 0.59
CA VAL A 94 11.71 4.45 -0.84
C VAL A 94 11.63 5.93 -1.21
N SER A 95 11.30 6.80 -0.25
CA SER A 95 11.12 8.24 -0.52
C SER A 95 12.39 8.90 -1.04
N TYR A 96 13.55 8.63 -0.44
CA TYR A 96 14.82 9.23 -0.85
C TYR A 96 15.24 8.83 -2.29
N PRO A 97 15.27 7.54 -2.67
CA PRO A 97 15.52 7.14 -4.05
C PRO A 97 14.52 7.74 -5.05
N MET A 98 13.25 7.87 -4.67
CA MET A 98 12.23 8.48 -5.55
C MET A 98 12.51 9.95 -5.83
N VAL A 99 12.89 10.73 -4.81
CA VAL A 99 13.23 12.15 -5.00
C VAL A 99 14.42 12.29 -5.95
N ILE A 100 15.48 11.49 -5.74
CA ILE A 100 16.65 11.48 -6.62
C ILE A 100 16.27 11.11 -8.06
N LEU A 101 15.45 10.07 -8.22
CA LEU A 101 15.01 9.61 -9.54
C LEU A 101 14.23 10.71 -10.28
N VAL A 102 13.29 11.36 -9.60
CA VAL A 102 12.49 12.45 -10.18
C VAL A 102 13.40 13.62 -10.57
N PHE A 103 14.34 14.01 -9.70
CA PHE A 103 15.29 15.06 -10.01
C PHE A 103 16.20 14.70 -11.18
N PHE A 104 16.71 13.47 -11.22
CA PHE A 104 17.52 12.97 -12.34
C PHE A 104 16.74 13.01 -13.66
N ILE A 105 15.51 12.52 -13.67
CA ILE A 105 14.64 12.57 -14.86
C ILE A 105 14.39 14.02 -15.29
N ALA A 106 14.16 14.94 -14.35
CA ALA A 106 13.97 16.35 -14.66
C ALA A 106 15.20 16.97 -15.30
N VAL A 107 16.40 16.73 -14.75
CA VAL A 107 17.66 17.23 -15.31
C VAL A 107 17.95 16.66 -16.69
N VAL A 108 17.80 15.34 -16.85
CA VAL A 108 17.97 14.68 -18.16
C VAL A 108 16.98 15.25 -19.16
N SER A 109 15.72 15.38 -18.80
CA SER A 109 14.70 15.97 -19.67
C SER A 109 15.06 17.41 -20.07
N PHE A 110 15.49 18.24 -19.13
CA PHE A 110 15.91 19.61 -19.41
C PHE A 110 17.07 19.67 -20.41
N VAL A 111 18.08 18.83 -20.23
CA VAL A 111 19.21 18.74 -21.16
C VAL A 111 18.74 18.33 -22.55
N PHE A 112 17.94 17.29 -22.67
CA PHE A 112 17.48 16.76 -23.96
C PHE A 112 16.47 17.66 -24.67
N LEU A 113 15.57 18.32 -23.92
CA LEU A 113 14.48 19.11 -24.50
C LEU A 113 14.87 20.56 -24.76
N TYR A 114 15.78 21.10 -23.97
CA TYR A 114 16.14 22.52 -24.02
C TYR A 114 17.59 22.76 -24.44
N LEU A 115 18.55 22.12 -23.79
CA LEU A 115 19.94 22.42 -23.98
C LEU A 115 20.46 21.91 -25.34
N ILE A 116 20.20 20.66 -25.67
CA ILE A 116 20.68 20.04 -26.93
C ILE A 116 20.12 20.75 -28.17
N PRO A 117 18.83 21.10 -28.30
CA PRO A 117 18.33 21.86 -29.46
C PRO A 117 18.95 23.24 -29.62
N LYS A 118 19.26 23.93 -28.50
CA LYS A 118 19.97 25.21 -28.57
C LYS A 118 21.36 25.09 -29.13
N PHE A 119 22.11 24.08 -28.74
CA PHE A 119 23.42 23.81 -29.32
C PHE A 119 23.34 23.45 -30.80
N GLN A 120 22.32 22.70 -31.21
CA GLN A 120 22.12 22.40 -32.64
C GLN A 120 22.00 23.68 -33.46
N GLY A 121 21.19 24.66 -33.06
CA GLY A 121 21.05 25.92 -33.78
C GLY A 121 22.37 26.71 -33.88
N ILE A 122 23.22 26.66 -32.87
CA ILE A 122 24.55 27.29 -32.90
C ILE A 122 25.45 26.59 -33.95
N PHE A 123 25.54 25.27 -33.96
CA PHE A 123 26.37 24.53 -34.92
C PHE A 123 25.90 24.75 -36.35
N GLU A 124 24.57 24.77 -36.58
CA GLU A 124 23.99 25.04 -37.90
C GLU A 124 24.34 26.46 -38.38
N SER A 125 24.40 27.46 -37.52
CA SER A 125 24.79 28.83 -37.88
C SER A 125 26.26 28.98 -38.24
N PHE A 126 27.12 28.10 -37.77
CA PHE A 126 28.56 28.07 -38.12
C PHE A 126 28.86 27.19 -39.33
N GLY A 127 27.87 26.54 -39.94
CA GLY A 127 28.05 25.67 -41.10
C GLY A 127 28.89 24.41 -40.81
N VAL A 128 29.04 24.04 -39.54
CA VAL A 128 29.85 22.90 -39.11
C VAL A 128 28.95 21.68 -38.94
N GLU A 129 29.30 20.56 -39.53
CA GLU A 129 28.58 19.31 -39.36
C GLU A 129 28.70 18.83 -37.90
N LEU A 130 27.55 18.42 -37.32
CA LEU A 130 27.48 17.89 -35.97
C LEU A 130 28.28 16.58 -35.88
N PRO A 131 29.07 16.38 -34.81
CA PRO A 131 29.74 15.11 -34.51
C PRO A 131 28.75 13.94 -34.49
N PHE A 132 29.19 12.76 -34.90
CA PHE A 132 28.36 11.57 -35.00
C PHE A 132 27.56 11.28 -33.71
N PHE A 133 28.19 11.36 -32.54
CA PHE A 133 27.54 11.13 -31.26
C PHE A 133 26.42 12.15 -30.97
N THR A 134 26.63 13.43 -31.30
CA THR A 134 25.62 14.47 -31.11
C THR A 134 24.42 14.24 -32.02
N ARG A 135 24.66 13.77 -33.26
CA ARG A 135 23.61 13.44 -34.23
C ARG A 135 22.76 12.25 -33.76
N VAL A 136 23.40 11.22 -33.17
CA VAL A 136 22.69 10.07 -32.59
C VAL A 136 21.82 10.52 -31.41
N ILE A 137 22.35 11.33 -30.49
CA ILE A 137 21.62 11.85 -29.33
C ILE A 137 20.42 12.71 -29.78
N LEU A 138 20.58 13.58 -30.78
CA LEU A 138 19.50 14.38 -31.34
C LEU A 138 18.39 13.52 -31.95
N ASN A 139 18.73 12.47 -32.66
CA ASN A 139 17.76 11.55 -33.24
C ASN A 139 16.98 10.80 -32.14
N ILE A 140 17.65 10.35 -31.07
CA ILE A 140 17.01 9.74 -29.92
C ILE A 140 16.09 10.76 -29.22
N SER A 141 16.54 12.00 -29.04
CA SER A 141 15.75 13.08 -28.45
C SER A 141 14.48 13.35 -29.25
N ARG A 142 14.61 13.54 -30.58
CA ARG A 142 13.45 13.75 -31.48
C ARG A 142 12.47 12.57 -31.48
N PHE A 143 13.01 11.35 -31.50
CA PHE A 143 12.22 10.13 -31.40
C PHE A 143 11.47 10.07 -30.05
N SER A 144 12.17 10.34 -28.94
CA SER A 144 11.57 10.37 -27.60
C SER A 144 10.47 11.42 -27.49
N LEU A 145 10.67 12.62 -28.04
CA LEU A 145 9.65 13.67 -28.07
C LEU A 145 8.41 13.26 -28.86
N LYS A 146 8.62 12.69 -30.05
CA LYS A 146 7.52 12.25 -30.92
C LYS A 146 6.71 11.10 -30.30
N PHE A 147 7.38 10.21 -29.56
CA PHE A 147 6.75 9.05 -28.93
C PHE A 147 6.38 9.28 -27.47
N SER A 148 6.75 10.42 -26.86
CA SER A 148 6.45 10.70 -25.44
C SER A 148 4.94 10.61 -25.10
N PRO A 149 3.99 11.12 -25.91
CA PRO A 149 2.58 10.96 -25.60
C PRO A 149 2.12 9.50 -25.68
N PHE A 150 2.67 8.71 -26.62
CA PHE A 150 2.37 7.28 -26.73
C PHE A 150 2.98 6.49 -25.58
N LEU A 151 4.18 6.84 -25.13
CA LEU A 151 4.84 6.20 -23.99
C LEU A 151 4.07 6.49 -22.69
N LEU A 152 3.62 7.72 -22.50
CA LEU A 152 2.80 8.12 -21.37
C LEU A 152 1.45 7.38 -21.38
N LEU A 153 0.81 7.30 -22.54
CA LEU A 153 -0.42 6.53 -22.72
C LEU A 153 -0.21 5.05 -22.42
N ALA A 154 0.88 4.46 -22.92
CA ALA A 154 1.22 3.06 -22.66
C ALA A 154 1.46 2.78 -21.17
N VAL A 155 2.14 3.69 -20.46
CA VAL A 155 2.35 3.58 -19.00
C VAL A 155 1.02 3.67 -18.26
N ILE A 156 0.12 4.58 -18.64
CA ILE A 156 -1.21 4.70 -18.04
C ILE A 156 -2.03 3.42 -18.29
N ILE A 157 -2.07 2.93 -19.52
CA ILE A 157 -2.78 1.68 -19.88
C ILE A 157 -2.20 0.50 -19.09
N LEU A 158 -0.87 0.39 -19.01
CA LEU A 158 -0.19 -0.65 -18.24
C LEU A 158 -0.54 -0.56 -16.74
N ALA A 159 -0.57 0.64 -16.17
CA ALA A 159 -0.94 0.86 -14.77
C ALA A 159 -2.40 0.45 -14.51
N ILE A 160 -3.33 0.83 -15.39
CA ILE A 160 -4.74 0.42 -15.31
C ILE A 160 -4.87 -1.09 -15.46
N PHE A 161 -4.17 -1.68 -16.42
CA PHE A 161 -4.17 -3.13 -16.65
C PHE A 161 -3.62 -3.88 -15.43
N LEU A 162 -2.51 -3.44 -14.86
CA LEU A 162 -1.93 -4.04 -13.66
C LEU A 162 -2.85 -3.94 -12.44
N THR A 163 -3.55 -2.80 -12.26
CA THR A 163 -4.51 -2.64 -11.17
C THR A 163 -5.74 -3.52 -11.36
N TRP A 164 -6.24 -3.63 -12.58
CA TRP A 164 -7.33 -4.54 -12.91
C TRP A 164 -6.93 -6.02 -12.75
N TYR A 165 -5.74 -6.38 -13.23
CA TYR A 165 -5.20 -7.73 -13.13
C TYR A 165 -4.96 -8.17 -11.68
N LYS A 166 -4.52 -7.25 -10.80
CA LYS A 166 -4.39 -7.49 -9.35
C LYS A 166 -5.70 -7.83 -8.67
N ASN A 167 -6.82 -7.37 -9.19
CA ASN A 167 -8.15 -7.63 -8.62
C ASN A 167 -8.73 -8.99 -9.03
N THR A 168 -8.09 -9.67 -9.97
CA THR A 168 -8.48 -11.02 -10.41
C THR A 168 -7.81 -12.06 -9.52
N SER A 169 -8.54 -13.14 -9.15
CA SER A 169 -8.03 -14.21 -8.29
C SER A 169 -6.73 -14.85 -8.81
N ASP A 170 -6.66 -15.12 -10.12
CA ASP A 170 -5.48 -15.69 -10.76
C ASP A 170 -4.33 -14.69 -10.90
N GLY A 171 -4.66 -13.42 -11.15
CA GLY A 171 -3.69 -12.33 -11.22
C GLY A 171 -2.98 -12.13 -9.88
N ARG A 172 -3.73 -12.17 -8.78
CA ARG A 172 -3.18 -12.04 -7.43
C ARG A 172 -2.18 -13.15 -7.13
N ARG A 173 -2.53 -14.41 -7.40
CA ARG A 173 -1.64 -15.57 -7.21
C ARG A 173 -0.35 -15.47 -8.02
N ARG A 174 -0.44 -15.07 -9.30
CA ARG A 174 0.74 -14.91 -10.18
C ARG A 174 1.64 -13.78 -9.73
N ILE A 175 1.08 -12.63 -9.39
CA ILE A 175 1.85 -11.49 -8.89
C ILE A 175 2.56 -11.83 -7.58
N ASP A 176 1.90 -12.51 -6.66
CA ASP A 176 2.50 -12.91 -5.39
C ASP A 176 3.60 -13.98 -5.60
N SER A 177 3.40 -14.90 -6.55
CA SER A 177 4.45 -15.84 -6.95
C SER A 177 5.68 -15.15 -7.56
N ILE A 178 5.47 -14.10 -8.38
CA ILE A 178 6.57 -13.32 -8.97
C ILE A 178 7.31 -12.52 -7.88
N LYS A 179 6.60 -11.92 -6.93
CA LYS A 179 7.22 -11.21 -5.80
C LYS A 179 8.15 -12.11 -5.00
N LEU A 180 7.73 -13.36 -4.76
CA LEU A 180 8.54 -14.34 -4.04
C LEU A 180 9.78 -14.81 -4.83
N LYS A 181 9.75 -14.72 -6.17
CA LYS A 181 10.87 -15.11 -7.04
C LYS A 181 11.86 -13.97 -7.32
N LEU A 182 11.51 -12.72 -6.94
CA LEU A 182 12.40 -11.59 -7.14
C LEU A 182 13.65 -11.72 -6.26
N PRO A 183 14.86 -11.60 -6.83
CA PRO A 183 16.09 -11.59 -6.03
C PRO A 183 16.02 -10.42 -5.03
N VAL A 184 16.46 -10.63 -3.79
CA VAL A 184 16.44 -9.69 -2.64
C VAL A 184 15.04 -9.49 -2.04
N PHE A 185 14.01 -9.23 -2.84
CA PHE A 185 12.66 -8.97 -2.33
C PHE A 185 11.90 -10.24 -1.93
N GLY A 186 12.13 -11.35 -2.63
CA GLY A 186 11.46 -12.62 -2.34
C GLY A 186 11.73 -13.11 -0.91
N ASP A 187 12.96 -13.02 -0.48
CA ASP A 187 13.40 -13.40 0.87
C ASP A 187 12.75 -12.54 1.96
N ILE A 188 12.60 -11.24 1.69
CA ILE A 188 11.92 -10.29 2.59
C ILE A 188 10.44 -10.65 2.70
N PHE A 189 9.75 -10.87 1.57
CA PHE A 189 8.33 -11.23 1.57
C PHE A 189 8.08 -12.57 2.26
N LEU A 190 8.96 -13.56 2.05
CA LEU A 190 8.87 -14.85 2.71
C LEU A 190 9.02 -14.71 4.23
N LYS A 191 10.06 -14.00 4.70
CA LYS A 191 10.32 -13.79 6.13
C LYS A 191 9.19 -13.02 6.80
N VAL A 192 8.66 -11.99 6.15
CA VAL A 192 7.50 -11.24 6.65
C VAL A 192 6.25 -12.13 6.72
N GLY A 193 6.01 -12.96 5.71
CA GLY A 193 4.90 -13.91 5.70
C GLY A 193 5.01 -14.95 6.82
N LEU A 194 6.20 -15.52 7.02
CA LEU A 194 6.46 -16.48 8.10
C LEU A 194 6.32 -15.84 9.49
N ALA A 195 6.84 -14.63 9.67
CA ALA A 195 6.71 -13.90 10.94
C ALA A 195 5.23 -13.62 11.28
N ARG A 196 4.43 -13.20 10.29
CA ARG A 196 2.99 -13.01 10.47
C ARG A 196 2.28 -14.32 10.83
N PHE A 197 2.58 -15.40 10.10
CA PHE A 197 2.00 -16.72 10.38
C PHE A 197 2.33 -17.18 11.80
N SER A 198 3.62 -17.14 12.20
CA SER A 198 4.04 -17.56 13.54
C SER A 198 3.37 -16.71 14.64
N ARG A 199 3.26 -15.40 14.45
CA ARG A 199 2.61 -14.51 15.41
C ARG A 199 1.11 -14.80 15.51
N SER A 200 0.41 -14.92 14.38
CA SER A 200 -1.01 -15.27 14.36
C SER A 200 -1.28 -16.62 15.01
N LEU A 201 -0.40 -17.61 14.79
CA LEU A 201 -0.49 -18.91 15.43
C LEU A 201 -0.28 -18.81 16.95
N SER A 202 0.70 -18.00 17.39
CA SER A 202 0.95 -17.73 18.81
C SER A 202 -0.26 -17.12 19.48
N THR A 203 -0.87 -16.08 18.87
CA THR A 203 -2.06 -15.42 19.42
C THR A 203 -3.26 -16.37 19.50
N LEU A 204 -3.48 -17.22 18.49
CA LEU A 204 -4.53 -18.23 18.50
C LEU A 204 -4.33 -19.26 19.61
N LEU A 205 -3.10 -19.74 19.82
CA LEU A 205 -2.76 -20.70 20.88
C LEU A 205 -2.91 -20.09 22.27
N GLN A 206 -2.54 -18.81 22.45
CA GLN A 206 -2.72 -18.08 23.70
C GLN A 206 -4.21 -17.82 23.99
N GLY A 207 -5.02 -17.57 22.95
CA GLY A 207 -6.47 -17.43 23.07
C GLY A 207 -7.24 -18.74 23.32
N GLY A 208 -6.53 -19.88 23.51
CA GLY A 208 -7.17 -21.15 23.88
C GLY A 208 -7.83 -21.91 22.72
N VAL A 209 -7.55 -21.51 21.46
CA VAL A 209 -8.05 -22.19 20.27
C VAL A 209 -7.19 -23.40 19.91
#